data_bb5b4d11d97702530dbb11ed8101dee4
#
_entry.id   bb5b4d11d97702530dbb11ed8101dee4
#
_cell.length_a   1.000
_cell.length_b   1.000
_cell.length_c   1.000
_cell.angle_alpha   90.00
_cell.angle_beta   90.00
_cell.angle_gamma   90.00
#
_symmetry.space_group_name_H-M   'P 1'
#
loop_
_entity.id
_entity.type
_entity.pdbx_description
1 polymer ?
#
loop_
_entity_poly.entity_id
_entity_poly.type
_entity_poly.pdbx_seq_one_letter_code
_entity_poly.pdbx_strand_id
1 'polypeptide(L)'
;MRNYTYSLIKFFQKNWVYFLVFGLVFCYFASFRYLLIPSGDDYFWWGQPGDYLLHHGFVGPVKIYGASINGRYLGNFLEIFTMRHLKLALLIFAGSWTLMSWCMWKLENQTWWALILAVAFVFTLNDSLLNTVLVWNAGFINYVPPMALVLLYLVICKDGENKPLHKYYAILTLIIGLAAGLFLEVIAMAQIVMGLIIVFFFTKRKRGYHFSYLIGALVALVIMMSHPGYRMHIPYRETTFNPFKIWHIYVIANHIWLISLNTILIFLLLLAMTVIISRKRPYSFLDKLFIIVNNVFLIYYLIVGVYLKRVHNDNNYNYLLNPIFAQIDAIISLFLIIYTGYFICHYLSKQRKQVLFYYLCAGLYFGPLLFVASPVSSRSVFMSYVFMYLIMIDCVQTAFTGIKLQNFLFLIILLATLGIAGRYQMYLYENFNANLQRVLEPDYIQGKRLLNKHIPNRKFVWSKDRLDQQNVFYWRARLKK
;
A
#
# COMPACT_ATOMS: atom_id res chain seq x y z
N MET A 1 31.76 22.10 17.48
CA MET A 1 31.77 21.34 16.20
C MET A 1 32.41 19.95 16.32
N ARG A 2 33.60 19.80 16.85
CA ARG A 2 34.30 18.46 16.96
C ARG A 2 33.47 17.36 17.64
N ASN A 3 32.73 17.63 18.70
CA ASN A 3 31.89 16.63 19.39
C ASN A 3 30.69 16.14 18.54
N TYR A 4 30.09 17.02 17.72
CA TYR A 4 29.00 16.64 16.81
C TYR A 4 29.49 15.76 15.66
N THR A 5 30.64 16.09 15.08
CA THR A 5 31.23 15.30 13.99
C THR A 5 31.63 13.90 14.47
N TYR A 6 32.21 13.77 15.65
CA TYR A 6 32.56 12.49 16.25
C TYR A 6 31.33 11.62 16.60
N SER A 7 30.27 12.23 17.09
CA SER A 7 29.01 11.54 17.37
C SER A 7 28.32 11.04 16.10
N LEU A 8 28.36 11.83 15.00
CA LEU A 8 27.85 11.44 13.70
C LEU A 8 28.63 10.27 13.10
N ILE A 9 29.97 10.32 13.14
CA ILE A 9 30.82 9.23 12.62
C ILE A 9 30.53 7.92 13.37
N LYS A 10 30.44 7.94 14.70
CA LYS A 10 30.10 6.76 15.52
C LYS A 10 28.68 6.25 15.19
N PHE A 11 27.72 7.13 14.95
CA PHE A 11 26.37 6.76 14.56
C PHE A 11 26.37 6.06 13.18
N PHE A 12 27.09 6.60 12.19
CA PHE A 12 27.24 5.97 10.89
C PHE A 12 27.97 4.63 10.97
N GLN A 13 29.06 4.53 11.71
CA GLN A 13 29.78 3.28 11.92
C GLN A 13 28.92 2.18 12.57
N LYS A 14 28.05 2.55 13.50
CA LYS A 14 27.13 1.60 14.15
C LYS A 14 25.98 1.14 13.25
N ASN A 15 25.54 1.99 12.31
CA ASN A 15 24.31 1.78 11.54
C ASN A 15 24.57 1.59 10.04
N TRP A 16 25.83 1.49 9.60
CA TRP A 16 26.18 1.47 8.16
C TRP A 16 25.45 0.38 7.36
N VAL A 17 25.23 -0.80 7.97
CA VAL A 17 24.52 -1.91 7.32
C VAL A 17 23.08 -1.50 6.97
N TYR A 18 22.38 -0.80 7.87
CA TYR A 18 21.01 -0.34 7.60
C TYR A 18 20.99 0.74 6.52
N PHE A 19 21.97 1.66 6.52
CA PHE A 19 22.11 2.64 5.45
C PHE A 19 22.37 1.97 4.09
N LEU A 20 23.22 0.94 4.07
CA LEU A 20 23.47 0.15 2.87
C LEU A 20 22.19 -0.55 2.38
N VAL A 21 21.48 -1.25 3.27
CA VAL A 21 20.24 -1.96 2.91
C VAL A 21 19.20 -0.99 2.36
N PHE A 22 18.91 0.12 3.05
CA PHE A 22 17.92 1.10 2.56
C PHE A 22 18.42 1.86 1.32
N GLY A 23 19.73 2.06 1.15
CA GLY A 23 20.32 2.56 -0.08
C GLY A 23 20.10 1.62 -1.26
N LEU A 24 20.30 0.30 -1.07
CA LEU A 24 20.01 -0.72 -2.07
C LEU A 24 18.52 -0.80 -2.41
N VAL A 25 17.64 -0.71 -1.40
CA VAL A 25 16.18 -0.64 -1.59
C VAL A 25 15.81 0.59 -2.42
N PHE A 26 16.40 1.74 -2.13
CA PHE A 26 16.18 2.96 -2.91
C PHE A 26 16.65 2.79 -4.37
N CYS A 27 17.84 2.29 -4.61
CA CYS A 27 18.37 2.02 -5.95
C CYS A 27 17.51 1.01 -6.71
N TYR A 28 17.04 -0.03 -6.04
CA TYR A 28 16.12 -1.02 -6.61
C TYR A 28 14.83 -0.37 -7.11
N PHE A 29 14.17 0.43 -6.27
CA PHE A 29 12.92 1.09 -6.67
C PHE A 29 13.13 2.22 -7.67
N ALA A 30 14.28 2.89 -7.67
CA ALA A 30 14.64 3.85 -8.70
C ALA A 30 14.79 3.15 -10.07
N SER A 31 15.49 2.03 -10.13
CA SER A 31 15.60 1.19 -11.31
C SER A 31 14.22 0.66 -11.76
N PHE A 32 13.41 0.19 -10.80
CA PHE A 32 12.05 -0.26 -11.05
C PHE A 32 11.22 0.83 -11.74
N ARG A 33 11.19 2.05 -11.18
CA ARG A 33 10.46 3.19 -11.76
C ARG A 33 10.99 3.60 -13.13
N TYR A 34 12.30 3.53 -13.36
CA TYR A 34 12.91 3.85 -14.65
C TYR A 34 12.40 2.94 -15.77
N LEU A 35 12.21 1.66 -15.49
CA LEU A 35 11.75 0.64 -16.43
C LEU A 35 10.22 0.59 -16.58
N LEU A 36 9.46 1.26 -15.71
CA LEU A 36 8.00 1.29 -15.83
C LEU A 36 7.54 2.03 -17.07
N ILE A 37 6.54 1.46 -17.72
CA ILE A 37 5.89 2.03 -18.90
C ILE A 37 4.63 2.75 -18.45
N PRO A 38 4.46 4.04 -18.77
CA PRO A 38 3.20 4.72 -18.55
C PRO A 38 2.04 4.03 -19.25
N SER A 39 0.88 4.05 -18.62
CA SER A 39 -0.31 3.39 -19.18
C SER A 39 -1.61 4.10 -18.77
N GLY A 40 -2.64 3.99 -19.63
CA GLY A 40 -3.94 4.58 -19.36
C GLY A 40 -3.90 6.10 -19.20
N ASP A 41 -4.45 6.57 -18.09
CA ASP A 41 -4.54 8.01 -17.76
C ASP A 41 -3.21 8.66 -17.36
N ASP A 42 -2.10 7.93 -17.22
CA ASP A 42 -0.77 8.52 -17.05
C ASP A 42 -0.46 9.51 -18.20
N TYR A 43 -0.86 9.16 -19.45
CA TYR A 43 -0.67 10.05 -20.61
C TYR A 43 -1.55 11.31 -20.55
N PHE A 44 -2.74 11.21 -19.95
CA PHE A 44 -3.60 12.34 -19.67
C PHE A 44 -2.90 13.37 -18.75
N TRP A 45 -2.27 12.92 -17.66
CA TRP A 45 -1.56 13.78 -16.73
C TRP A 45 -0.33 14.45 -17.34
N TRP A 46 0.30 13.81 -18.30
CA TRP A 46 1.40 14.40 -19.05
C TRP A 46 0.93 15.47 -20.05
N GLY A 47 -0.22 15.28 -20.67
CA GLY A 47 -0.72 16.07 -21.79
C GLY A 47 -1.41 17.39 -21.42
N GLN A 48 -2.10 17.96 -22.43
CA GLN A 48 -2.87 19.21 -22.30
C GLN A 48 -3.88 19.23 -21.14
N PRO A 49 -4.61 18.13 -20.84
CA PRO A 49 -5.50 18.12 -19.69
C PRO A 49 -4.78 18.37 -18.36
N GLY A 50 -3.56 17.84 -18.18
CA GLY A 50 -2.73 18.13 -17.01
C GLY A 50 -2.33 19.60 -16.94
N ASP A 51 -1.99 20.23 -18.08
CA ASP A 51 -1.72 21.69 -18.13
C ASP A 51 -2.95 22.51 -17.73
N TYR A 52 -4.10 22.16 -18.29
CA TYR A 52 -5.35 22.84 -17.95
C TYR A 52 -5.61 22.81 -16.45
N LEU A 53 -5.49 21.64 -15.81
CA LEU A 53 -5.75 21.47 -14.38
C LEU A 53 -4.79 22.29 -13.52
N LEU A 54 -3.51 22.35 -13.86
CA LEU A 54 -2.53 23.17 -13.14
C LEU A 54 -2.87 24.66 -13.21
N HIS A 55 -3.30 25.17 -14.37
CA HIS A 55 -3.66 26.58 -14.57
C HIS A 55 -5.01 26.96 -13.94
N HIS A 56 -5.90 25.99 -13.72
CA HIS A 56 -7.25 26.22 -13.20
C HIS A 56 -7.44 25.68 -11.76
N GLY A 57 -6.37 25.45 -11.01
CA GLY A 57 -6.44 25.02 -9.62
C GLY A 57 -7.15 23.68 -9.41
N PHE A 58 -7.05 22.76 -10.39
CA PHE A 58 -7.73 21.45 -10.44
C PHE A 58 -9.25 21.53 -10.55
N VAL A 59 -9.80 22.68 -10.89
CA VAL A 59 -11.23 22.87 -11.15
C VAL A 59 -11.48 22.91 -12.64
N GLY A 60 -12.51 22.25 -13.15
CA GLY A 60 -12.84 22.27 -14.57
C GLY A 60 -14.12 21.49 -14.89
N PRO A 61 -14.55 21.51 -16.15
CA PRO A 61 -15.73 20.78 -16.58
C PRO A 61 -15.54 19.25 -16.40
N VAL A 62 -16.62 18.54 -16.11
CA VAL A 62 -16.63 17.07 -15.88
C VAL A 62 -15.98 16.30 -17.05
N LYS A 63 -16.01 16.85 -18.25
CA LYS A 63 -15.38 16.28 -19.45
C LYS A 63 -13.85 16.17 -19.36
N ILE A 64 -13.21 16.92 -18.47
CA ILE A 64 -11.74 16.85 -18.22
C ILE A 64 -11.44 15.87 -17.08
N TYR A 65 -12.02 14.70 -17.10
CA TYR A 65 -11.73 13.53 -16.27
C TYR A 65 -11.65 13.76 -14.74
N GLY A 66 -11.44 12.66 -14.00
CA GLY A 66 -11.57 12.57 -12.55
C GLY A 66 -10.85 13.62 -11.70
N ALA A 67 -9.77 14.24 -12.15
CA ALA A 67 -9.03 15.22 -11.38
C ALA A 67 -9.72 16.58 -11.23
N SER A 68 -10.59 16.95 -12.17
CA SER A 68 -11.38 18.19 -12.09
C SER A 68 -12.56 18.08 -11.13
N ILE A 69 -12.83 16.90 -10.61
CA ILE A 69 -14.00 16.59 -9.80
C ILE A 69 -13.64 16.11 -8.38
N ASN A 70 -12.38 16.18 -7.99
CA ASN A 70 -11.91 15.78 -6.67
C ASN A 70 -10.90 16.77 -6.09
N GLY A 71 -10.84 16.85 -4.76
CA GLY A 71 -9.93 17.72 -4.01
C GLY A 71 -8.57 17.09 -3.65
N ARG A 72 -8.10 16.11 -4.41
CA ARG A 72 -6.80 15.43 -4.19
C ARG A 72 -5.64 16.29 -4.69
N TYR A 73 -5.55 17.50 -4.17
CA TYR A 73 -4.66 18.53 -4.71
C TYR A 73 -3.21 18.08 -4.81
N LEU A 74 -2.65 17.49 -3.74
CA LEU A 74 -1.25 17.05 -3.74
C LEU A 74 -1.08 15.79 -4.59
N GLY A 75 -2.06 14.87 -4.59
CA GLY A 75 -2.08 13.71 -5.46
C GLY A 75 -2.05 14.11 -6.93
N ASN A 76 -3.03 14.89 -7.36
CA ASN A 76 -3.14 15.37 -8.74
C ASN A 76 -1.91 16.16 -9.19
N PHE A 77 -1.37 17.02 -8.31
CA PHE A 77 -0.15 17.78 -8.59
C PHE A 77 1.05 16.86 -8.83
N LEU A 78 1.28 15.90 -7.94
CA LEU A 78 2.40 14.97 -8.08
C LEU A 78 2.24 14.00 -9.25
N GLU A 79 1.02 13.61 -9.62
CA GLU A 79 0.78 12.83 -10.82
C GLU A 79 1.28 13.55 -12.07
N ILE A 80 0.93 14.83 -12.24
CA ILE A 80 1.36 15.64 -13.37
C ILE A 80 2.89 15.81 -13.37
N PHE A 81 3.47 16.18 -12.23
CA PHE A 81 4.90 16.46 -12.14
C PHE A 81 5.76 15.21 -12.34
N THR A 82 5.35 14.05 -11.80
CA THR A 82 6.09 12.80 -11.97
C THR A 82 6.01 12.26 -13.39
N MET A 83 4.92 12.53 -14.11
CA MET A 83 4.83 12.18 -15.53
C MET A 83 5.69 13.06 -16.43
N ARG A 84 5.93 14.31 -16.03
CA ARG A 84 6.73 15.27 -16.79
C ARG A 84 8.22 15.25 -16.46
N HIS A 85 8.58 14.94 -15.22
CA HIS A 85 9.94 14.99 -14.72
C HIS A 85 10.42 13.63 -14.22
N LEU A 86 11.15 12.89 -15.07
CA LEU A 86 11.61 11.54 -14.75
C LEU A 86 12.45 11.50 -13.46
N LYS A 87 13.38 12.45 -13.26
CA LYS A 87 14.23 12.49 -12.04
C LYS A 87 13.39 12.62 -10.78
N LEU A 88 12.35 13.45 -10.82
CA LEU A 88 11.42 13.61 -9.70
C LEU A 88 10.58 12.34 -9.48
N ALA A 89 10.13 11.70 -10.57
CA ALA A 89 9.42 10.43 -10.50
C ALA A 89 10.26 9.33 -9.83
N LEU A 90 11.55 9.23 -10.19
CA LEU A 90 12.48 8.28 -9.56
C LEU A 90 12.64 8.55 -8.06
N LEU A 91 12.84 9.83 -7.70
CA LEU A 91 13.04 10.25 -6.31
C LEU A 91 11.79 9.97 -5.45
N ILE A 92 10.61 10.39 -5.92
CA ILE A 92 9.35 10.21 -5.17
C ILE A 92 9.01 8.72 -5.07
N PHE A 93 9.15 7.95 -6.15
CA PHE A 93 8.84 6.53 -6.15
C PHE A 93 9.76 5.75 -5.22
N ALA A 94 11.07 5.86 -5.43
CA ALA A 94 12.04 5.15 -4.62
C ALA A 94 12.04 5.65 -3.16
N GLY A 95 11.92 6.96 -2.96
CA GLY A 95 11.85 7.55 -1.63
C GLY A 95 10.64 7.09 -0.83
N SER A 96 9.45 7.03 -1.44
CA SER A 96 8.22 6.60 -0.75
C SER A 96 8.26 5.12 -0.36
N TRP A 97 8.69 4.23 -1.25
CA TRP A 97 8.83 2.80 -0.94
C TRP A 97 9.91 2.53 0.11
N THR A 98 11.04 3.24 0.02
CA THR A 98 12.12 3.13 1.00
C THR A 98 11.68 3.65 2.36
N LEU A 99 11.02 4.82 2.39
CA LEU A 99 10.47 5.39 3.63
C LEU A 99 9.45 4.45 4.26
N MET A 100 8.56 3.85 3.47
CA MET A 100 7.56 2.92 3.96
C MET A 100 8.21 1.67 4.57
N SER A 101 9.20 1.07 3.89
CA SER A 101 9.96 -0.08 4.41
C SER A 101 10.73 0.30 5.69
N TRP A 102 11.35 1.47 5.72
CA TRP A 102 12.03 1.98 6.91
C TRP A 102 11.07 2.19 8.08
N CYS A 103 9.88 2.77 7.83
CA CYS A 103 8.87 2.97 8.87
C CYS A 103 8.37 1.62 9.44
N MET A 104 8.09 0.63 8.58
CA MET A 104 7.69 -0.71 9.02
C MET A 104 8.75 -1.35 9.91
N TRP A 105 10.02 -1.30 9.50
CA TRP A 105 11.13 -1.79 10.31
C TRP A 105 11.25 -1.08 11.66
N LYS A 106 11.09 0.25 11.69
CA LYS A 106 11.10 1.06 12.91
C LYS A 106 9.95 0.73 13.85
N LEU A 107 8.75 0.56 13.31
CA LEU A 107 7.56 0.19 14.06
C LEU A 107 7.68 -1.22 14.66
N GLU A 108 8.40 -2.12 13.99
CA GLU A 108 8.56 -3.52 14.40
C GLU A 108 9.89 -3.80 15.15
N ASN A 109 10.25 -2.88 16.06
CA ASN A 109 11.36 -3.01 17.03
C ASN A 109 12.76 -3.15 16.40
N GLN A 110 12.93 -2.82 15.12
CA GLN A 110 14.23 -2.78 14.42
C GLN A 110 14.99 -4.11 14.43
N THR A 111 14.28 -5.23 14.47
CA THR A 111 14.87 -6.56 14.40
C THR A 111 15.28 -6.91 12.96
N TRP A 112 16.13 -7.93 12.78
CA TRP A 112 16.46 -8.45 11.46
C TRP A 112 15.26 -9.08 10.76
N TRP A 113 14.37 -9.73 11.51
CA TRP A 113 13.09 -10.23 10.99
C TRP A 113 12.22 -9.10 10.45
N ALA A 114 12.09 -8.01 11.21
CA ALA A 114 11.35 -6.85 10.75
C ALA A 114 11.99 -6.23 9.49
N LEU A 115 13.32 -6.18 9.41
CA LEU A 115 14.01 -5.62 8.26
C LEU A 115 13.73 -6.40 6.97
N ILE A 116 13.93 -7.73 7.02
CA ILE A 116 13.73 -8.55 5.82
C ILE A 116 12.25 -8.57 5.39
N LEU A 117 11.32 -8.63 6.33
CA LEU A 117 9.89 -8.60 6.02
C LEU A 117 9.46 -7.22 5.51
N ALA A 118 9.97 -6.12 6.07
CA ALA A 118 9.69 -4.77 5.58
C ALA A 118 10.20 -4.56 4.14
N VAL A 119 11.37 -5.11 3.79
CA VAL A 119 11.88 -5.10 2.42
C VAL A 119 11.07 -6.03 1.51
N ALA A 120 10.64 -7.18 2.03
CA ALA A 120 9.83 -8.15 1.28
C ALA A 120 8.38 -7.69 1.03
N PHE A 121 7.91 -6.62 1.67
CA PHE A 121 6.51 -6.16 1.62
C PHE A 121 5.94 -6.13 0.19
N VAL A 122 6.65 -5.49 -0.74
CA VAL A 122 6.18 -5.30 -2.13
C VAL A 122 6.03 -6.64 -2.87
N PHE A 123 6.83 -7.64 -2.52
CA PHE A 123 6.81 -8.96 -3.14
C PHE A 123 5.71 -9.87 -2.61
N THR A 124 4.98 -9.43 -1.59
CA THR A 124 3.80 -10.13 -1.06
C THR A 124 2.48 -9.60 -1.63
N LEU A 125 2.52 -8.48 -2.37
CA LEU A 125 1.34 -7.91 -3.03
C LEU A 125 0.78 -8.90 -4.05
N ASN A 126 -0.54 -9.07 -4.06
CA ASN A 126 -1.21 -9.80 -5.12
C ASN A 126 -1.11 -9.05 -6.46
N ASP A 127 -1.32 -9.74 -7.57
CA ASP A 127 -1.12 -9.18 -8.92
C ASP A 127 -1.98 -7.92 -9.17
N SER A 128 -3.15 -7.82 -8.55
CA SER A 128 -4.02 -6.65 -8.68
C SER A 128 -3.49 -5.42 -7.93
N LEU A 129 -3.05 -5.61 -6.68
CA LEU A 129 -2.40 -4.53 -5.92
C LEU A 129 -1.07 -4.13 -6.57
N LEU A 130 -0.28 -5.10 -7.03
CA LEU A 130 0.95 -4.83 -7.77
C LEU A 130 0.66 -3.96 -9.00
N ASN A 131 -0.32 -4.33 -9.79
CA ASN A 131 -0.68 -3.61 -11.00
C ASN A 131 -1.21 -2.20 -10.71
N THR A 132 -2.10 -2.05 -9.70
CA THR A 132 -2.81 -0.79 -9.45
C THR A 132 -2.08 0.16 -8.50
N VAL A 133 -1.16 -0.31 -7.65
CA VAL A 133 -0.48 0.53 -6.63
C VAL A 133 1.02 0.63 -6.89
N LEU A 134 1.66 -0.40 -7.46
CA LEU A 134 3.09 -0.37 -7.71
C LEU A 134 3.41 0.11 -9.14
N VAL A 135 2.65 -0.38 -10.13
CA VAL A 135 2.97 -0.18 -11.55
C VAL A 135 2.34 1.10 -12.12
N TRP A 136 1.07 1.34 -11.83
CA TRP A 136 0.36 2.50 -12.33
C TRP A 136 0.72 3.77 -11.55
N ASN A 137 1.18 4.82 -12.26
CA ASN A 137 1.67 6.03 -11.63
C ASN A 137 0.61 6.76 -10.79
N ALA A 138 -0.60 6.94 -11.33
CA ALA A 138 -1.69 7.60 -10.59
C ALA A 138 -2.11 6.77 -9.36
N GLY A 139 -2.12 5.45 -9.46
CA GLY A 139 -2.36 4.57 -8.33
C GLY A 139 -1.26 4.66 -7.29
N PHE A 140 0.02 4.60 -7.68
CA PHE A 140 1.15 4.77 -6.78
C PHE A 140 1.06 6.08 -6.00
N ILE A 141 0.91 7.20 -6.70
CA ILE A 141 0.91 8.55 -6.10
C ILE A 141 -0.19 8.70 -5.05
N ASN A 142 -1.39 8.22 -5.31
CA ASN A 142 -2.51 8.42 -4.38
C ASN A 142 -2.48 7.49 -3.16
N TYR A 143 -1.69 6.39 -3.18
CA TYR A 143 -1.73 5.39 -2.12
C TYR A 143 -0.43 5.25 -1.35
N VAL A 144 0.73 5.24 -2.01
CA VAL A 144 2.01 4.92 -1.36
C VAL A 144 2.64 6.11 -0.63
N PRO A 145 2.82 7.28 -1.25
CA PRO A 145 3.36 8.44 -0.55
C PRO A 145 2.56 8.84 0.70
N PRO A 146 1.22 8.97 0.65
CA PRO A 146 0.48 9.34 1.86
C PRO A 146 0.52 8.26 2.93
N MET A 147 0.54 6.96 2.56
CA MET A 147 0.69 5.89 3.53
C MET A 147 2.07 5.90 4.19
N ALA A 148 3.14 6.20 3.44
CA ALA A 148 4.47 6.38 4.00
C ALA A 148 4.51 7.54 5.02
N LEU A 149 3.79 8.66 4.76
CA LEU A 149 3.65 9.77 5.69
C LEU A 149 2.86 9.40 6.95
N VAL A 150 1.78 8.63 6.81
CA VAL A 150 1.02 8.11 7.97
C VAL A 150 1.91 7.21 8.83
N LEU A 151 2.66 6.28 8.23
CA LEU A 151 3.59 5.43 8.97
C LEU A 151 4.72 6.23 9.63
N LEU A 152 5.21 7.29 8.98
CA LEU A 152 6.20 8.19 9.56
C LEU A 152 5.67 8.88 10.82
N TYR A 153 4.41 9.33 10.82
CA TYR A 153 3.77 9.86 12.02
C TYR A 153 3.71 8.81 13.14
N LEU A 154 3.37 7.55 12.82
CA LEU A 154 3.37 6.47 13.83
C LEU A 154 4.76 6.21 14.41
N VAL A 155 5.82 6.28 13.59
CA VAL A 155 7.21 6.19 14.07
C VAL A 155 7.53 7.34 15.02
N ILE A 156 7.13 8.57 14.69
CA ILE A 156 7.32 9.75 15.56
C ILE A 156 6.59 9.54 16.90
N CYS A 157 5.36 9.03 16.89
CA CYS A 157 4.62 8.71 18.11
C CYS A 157 5.34 7.67 18.94
N LYS A 158 5.80 6.56 18.34
CA LYS A 158 6.55 5.49 19.04
C LYS A 158 7.86 6.01 19.64
N ASP A 159 8.62 6.80 18.89
CA ASP A 159 9.86 7.39 19.40
C ASP A 159 9.59 8.40 20.53
N GLY A 160 8.51 9.18 20.42
CA GLY A 160 8.11 10.17 21.41
C GLY A 160 7.60 9.58 22.73
N GLU A 161 7.08 8.35 22.73
CA GLU A 161 6.76 7.63 23.98
C GLU A 161 8.02 7.20 24.75
N ASN A 162 9.12 6.90 24.02
CA ASN A 162 10.37 6.43 24.60
C ASN A 162 11.29 7.58 25.05
N LYS A 163 11.27 8.72 24.37
CA LYS A 163 12.14 9.88 24.66
C LYS A 163 11.45 11.21 24.36
N PRO A 164 11.79 12.31 25.04
CA PRO A 164 11.29 13.62 24.70
C PRO A 164 11.80 14.03 23.31
N LEU A 165 10.86 14.41 22.43
CA LEU A 165 11.17 14.92 21.11
C LEU A 165 11.30 16.45 21.14
N HIS A 166 12.12 17.00 20.23
CA HIS A 166 12.30 18.44 20.07
C HIS A 166 11.02 19.13 19.56
N LYS A 167 10.82 20.42 19.88
CA LYS A 167 9.62 21.17 19.51
C LYS A 167 9.36 21.23 17.99
N TYR A 168 10.39 21.15 17.15
CA TYR A 168 10.21 21.14 15.68
C TYR A 168 9.39 19.94 15.19
N TYR A 169 9.29 18.84 15.95
CA TYR A 169 8.41 17.72 15.58
C TYR A 169 6.93 18.12 15.52
N ALA A 170 6.51 19.18 16.21
CA ALA A 170 5.16 19.70 16.08
C ALA A 170 4.93 20.28 14.67
N ILE A 171 5.89 21.03 14.13
CA ILE A 171 5.82 21.56 12.77
C ILE A 171 5.87 20.42 11.75
N LEU A 172 6.77 19.46 11.95
CA LEU A 172 6.89 18.31 11.06
C LEU A 172 5.59 17.50 10.99
N THR A 173 4.95 17.22 12.13
CA THR A 173 3.70 16.44 12.16
C THR A 173 2.51 17.23 11.63
N LEU A 174 2.48 18.56 11.77
CA LEU A 174 1.50 19.42 11.09
C LEU A 174 1.59 19.23 9.56
N ILE A 175 2.81 19.31 9.02
CA ILE A 175 3.07 19.15 7.59
C ILE A 175 2.71 17.73 7.13
N ILE A 176 3.06 16.70 7.92
CA ILE A 176 2.74 15.31 7.60
C ILE A 176 1.22 15.10 7.55
N GLY A 177 0.47 15.58 8.54
CA GLY A 177 -0.99 15.44 8.58
C GLY A 177 -1.67 16.20 7.43
N LEU A 178 -1.21 17.41 7.14
CA LEU A 178 -1.70 18.20 6.01
C LEU A 178 -1.38 17.51 4.67
N ALA A 179 -0.13 17.14 4.44
CA ALA A 179 0.29 16.54 3.18
C ALA A 179 -0.42 15.19 2.94
N ALA A 180 -0.42 14.27 3.91
CA ALA A 180 -1.06 12.97 3.76
C ALA A 180 -2.55 13.09 3.44
N GLY A 181 -3.24 14.05 4.05
CA GLY A 181 -4.69 14.25 3.85
C GLY A 181 -5.08 14.83 2.49
N LEU A 182 -4.14 15.42 1.73
CA LEU A 182 -4.42 16.02 0.41
C LEU A 182 -4.26 15.03 -0.77
N PHE A 183 -4.10 13.73 -0.49
CA PHE A 183 -3.98 12.70 -1.53
C PHE A 183 -5.28 11.93 -1.78
N LEU A 184 -5.99 11.53 -0.71
CA LEU A 184 -7.14 10.64 -0.84
C LEU A 184 -8.14 10.88 0.29
N GLU A 185 -9.44 10.88 -0.03
CA GLU A 185 -10.54 11.14 0.90
C GLU A 185 -10.52 10.20 2.13
N VAL A 186 -10.31 8.90 1.88
CA VAL A 186 -10.26 7.90 2.95
C VAL A 186 -9.12 8.19 3.91
N ILE A 187 -7.95 8.62 3.40
CA ILE A 187 -6.81 8.98 4.25
C ILE A 187 -7.12 10.24 5.04
N ALA A 188 -7.68 11.28 4.40
CA ALA A 188 -8.03 12.53 5.07
C ALA A 188 -8.95 12.31 6.28
N MET A 189 -9.94 11.41 6.16
CA MET A 189 -10.86 11.06 7.25
C MET A 189 -10.22 10.12 8.27
N ALA A 190 -9.62 9.02 7.81
CA ALA A 190 -9.11 7.97 8.69
C ALA A 190 -7.93 8.44 9.56
N GLN A 191 -7.05 9.30 9.06
CA GLN A 191 -5.93 9.82 9.85
C GLN A 191 -6.36 10.68 11.03
N ILE A 192 -7.52 11.37 10.95
CA ILE A 192 -8.09 12.13 12.07
C ILE A 192 -8.51 11.15 13.17
N VAL A 193 -9.32 10.14 12.80
CA VAL A 193 -9.79 9.14 13.75
C VAL A 193 -8.62 8.38 14.36
N MET A 194 -7.64 7.98 13.55
CA MET A 194 -6.41 7.34 14.02
C MET A 194 -5.65 8.24 15.01
N GLY A 195 -5.49 9.53 14.70
CA GLY A 195 -4.83 10.49 15.60
C GLY A 195 -5.57 10.66 16.92
N LEU A 196 -6.90 10.68 16.90
CA LEU A 196 -7.73 10.70 18.12
C LEU A 196 -7.57 9.41 18.93
N ILE A 197 -7.59 8.25 18.29
CA ILE A 197 -7.34 6.95 18.94
C ILE A 197 -5.97 6.94 19.63
N ILE A 198 -4.93 7.46 18.98
CA ILE A 198 -3.59 7.58 19.57
C ILE A 198 -3.64 8.46 20.82
N VAL A 199 -4.21 9.65 20.72
CA VAL A 199 -4.24 10.64 21.81
C VAL A 199 -5.03 10.14 23.03
N PHE A 200 -6.12 9.42 22.80
CA PHE A 200 -7.00 9.00 23.90
C PHE A 200 -6.65 7.64 24.50
N PHE A 201 -6.13 6.70 23.70
CA PHE A 201 -5.99 5.30 24.13
C PHE A 201 -4.57 4.78 24.14
N PHE A 202 -3.67 5.33 23.31
CA PHE A 202 -2.34 4.75 23.12
C PHE A 202 -1.21 5.59 23.69
N THR A 203 -1.32 6.92 23.72
CA THR A 203 -0.26 7.76 24.30
C THR A 203 -0.42 7.92 25.81
N LYS A 204 0.70 7.82 26.54
CA LYS A 204 0.74 8.12 27.97
C LYS A 204 0.90 9.62 28.24
N ARG A 205 1.53 10.35 27.32
CA ARG A 205 1.82 11.79 27.45
C ARG A 205 1.37 12.53 26.20
N LYS A 206 0.29 13.30 26.33
CA LYS A 206 -0.18 14.19 25.28
C LYS A 206 0.84 15.29 25.01
N ARG A 207 1.32 15.40 23.78
CA ARG A 207 2.36 16.35 23.38
C ARG A 207 1.93 17.18 22.18
N GLY A 208 2.55 18.34 21.98
CA GLY A 208 2.23 19.26 20.89
C GLY A 208 2.20 18.62 19.50
N TYR A 209 3.10 17.69 19.20
CA TYR A 209 3.16 17.03 17.91
C TYR A 209 1.93 16.15 17.59
N HIS A 210 1.20 15.62 18.58
CA HIS A 210 -0.06 14.92 18.36
C HIS A 210 -1.17 15.88 17.92
N PHE A 211 -1.29 17.02 18.62
CA PHE A 211 -2.29 18.04 18.28
C PHE A 211 -1.99 18.71 16.95
N SER A 212 -0.73 19.00 16.66
CA SER A 212 -0.29 19.56 15.38
C SER A 212 -0.64 18.62 14.21
N TYR A 213 -0.44 17.31 14.36
CA TYR A 213 -0.86 16.33 13.36
C TYR A 213 -2.36 16.39 13.12
N LEU A 214 -3.17 16.40 14.19
CA LEU A 214 -4.63 16.48 14.08
C LEU A 214 -5.09 17.78 13.41
N ILE A 215 -4.47 18.91 13.74
CA ILE A 215 -4.75 20.20 13.09
C ILE A 215 -4.43 20.11 11.59
N GLY A 216 -3.25 19.58 11.21
CA GLY A 216 -2.88 19.38 9.82
C GLY A 216 -3.86 18.48 9.07
N ALA A 217 -4.29 17.39 9.69
CA ALA A 217 -5.26 16.46 9.13
C ALA A 217 -6.66 17.09 8.94
N LEU A 218 -7.12 17.87 9.92
CA LEU A 218 -8.39 18.61 9.84
C LEU A 218 -8.36 19.67 8.74
N VAL A 219 -7.28 20.45 8.67
CA VAL A 219 -7.09 21.45 7.62
C VAL A 219 -7.08 20.79 6.24
N ALA A 220 -6.38 19.66 6.08
CA ALA A 220 -6.38 18.90 4.83
C ALA A 220 -7.78 18.44 4.44
N LEU A 221 -8.58 17.92 5.39
CA LEU A 221 -9.95 17.49 5.13
C LEU A 221 -10.83 18.66 4.68
N VAL A 222 -10.73 19.82 5.35
CA VAL A 222 -11.49 21.03 4.97
C VAL A 222 -11.09 21.48 3.56
N ILE A 223 -9.79 21.59 3.26
CA ILE A 223 -9.31 21.97 1.93
C ILE A 223 -9.81 21.00 0.87
N MET A 224 -9.68 19.70 1.11
CA MET A 224 -10.13 18.68 0.16
C MET A 224 -11.64 18.77 -0.08
N MET A 225 -12.45 18.79 0.97
CA MET A 225 -13.92 18.79 0.87
C MET A 225 -14.50 20.10 0.36
N SER A 226 -13.74 21.21 0.40
CA SER A 226 -14.15 22.48 -0.20
C SER A 226 -14.17 22.47 -1.72
N HIS A 227 -13.55 21.46 -2.36
CA HIS A 227 -13.51 21.34 -3.81
C HIS A 227 -14.91 21.22 -4.41
N PRO A 228 -15.27 22.05 -5.45
CA PRO A 228 -16.63 22.08 -6.03
C PRO A 228 -17.09 20.70 -6.56
N GLY A 229 -16.17 19.85 -6.99
CA GLY A 229 -16.45 18.51 -7.51
C GLY A 229 -17.17 17.58 -6.52
N TYR A 230 -17.07 17.83 -5.20
CA TYR A 230 -17.80 17.03 -4.20
C TYR A 230 -19.28 17.39 -4.09
N ARG A 231 -19.70 18.52 -4.66
CA ARG A 231 -21.12 18.91 -4.74
C ARG A 231 -21.81 18.31 -5.97
N MET A 232 -21.03 17.72 -6.90
CA MET A 232 -21.57 17.09 -8.10
C MET A 232 -22.04 15.68 -7.80
N HIS A 233 -23.19 15.29 -8.34
CA HIS A 233 -23.66 13.91 -8.30
C HIS A 233 -22.84 13.05 -9.24
N ILE A 234 -22.09 12.09 -8.70
CA ILE A 234 -21.22 11.19 -9.46
C ILE A 234 -21.51 9.75 -9.01
N PRO A 235 -21.98 8.85 -9.90
CA PRO A 235 -22.44 7.52 -9.53
C PRO A 235 -21.42 6.68 -8.74
N TYR A 236 -20.13 6.78 -9.05
CA TYR A 236 -19.10 6.00 -8.34
C TYR A 236 -18.75 6.53 -6.93
N ARG A 237 -19.35 7.66 -6.51
CA ARG A 237 -19.20 8.23 -5.15
C ARG A 237 -20.44 8.06 -4.31
N GLU A 238 -21.49 7.48 -4.86
CA GLU A 238 -22.70 7.24 -4.07
C GLU A 238 -22.37 6.40 -2.85
N THR A 239 -22.98 6.77 -1.74
CA THR A 239 -22.91 6.03 -0.49
C THR A 239 -24.22 5.32 -0.22
N THR A 240 -24.17 4.21 0.49
CA THR A 240 -25.35 3.47 0.89
C THR A 240 -25.27 3.09 2.37
N PHE A 241 -26.39 3.22 3.06
CA PHE A 241 -26.55 2.70 4.42
C PHE A 241 -27.54 1.52 4.45
N ASN A 242 -27.94 1.01 3.29
CA ASN A 242 -28.78 -0.18 3.19
C ASN A 242 -27.93 -1.43 3.51
N PRO A 243 -28.22 -2.18 4.60
CA PRO A 243 -27.43 -3.34 5.01
C PRO A 243 -27.35 -4.44 3.94
N PHE A 244 -28.40 -4.66 3.19
CA PHE A 244 -28.44 -5.65 2.12
C PHE A 244 -27.51 -5.27 0.96
N LYS A 245 -27.48 -3.97 0.60
CA LYS A 245 -26.56 -3.47 -0.43
C LYS A 245 -25.11 -3.52 0.04
N ILE A 246 -24.85 -3.16 1.30
CA ILE A 246 -23.52 -3.27 1.94
C ILE A 246 -23.05 -4.72 1.91
N TRP A 247 -23.90 -5.66 2.35
CA TRP A 247 -23.59 -7.09 2.30
C TRP A 247 -23.31 -7.58 0.89
N HIS A 248 -24.16 -7.20 -0.07
CA HIS A 248 -23.96 -7.56 -1.47
C HIS A 248 -22.59 -7.11 -2.01
N ILE A 249 -22.21 -5.85 -1.77
CA ILE A 249 -20.92 -5.29 -2.20
C ILE A 249 -19.75 -5.98 -1.47
N TYR A 250 -19.92 -6.30 -0.18
CA TYR A 250 -18.93 -7.08 0.56
C TYR A 250 -18.71 -8.44 -0.09
N VAL A 251 -19.79 -9.14 -0.45
CA VAL A 251 -19.77 -10.49 -1.06
C VAL A 251 -19.14 -10.46 -2.46
N ILE A 252 -19.42 -9.46 -3.29
CA ILE A 252 -18.93 -9.46 -4.69
C ILE A 252 -17.53 -8.88 -4.85
N ALA A 253 -17.04 -8.08 -3.90
CA ALA A 253 -15.78 -7.37 -4.07
C ALA A 253 -14.91 -7.28 -2.80
N ASN A 254 -15.44 -6.72 -1.72
CA ASN A 254 -14.62 -6.21 -0.63
C ASN A 254 -13.80 -7.29 0.09
N HIS A 255 -14.41 -8.44 0.41
CA HIS A 255 -13.71 -9.54 1.08
C HIS A 255 -12.65 -10.18 0.16
N ILE A 256 -12.92 -10.24 -1.14
CA ILE A 256 -11.99 -10.79 -2.13
C ILE A 256 -10.70 -9.98 -2.16
N TRP A 257 -10.83 -8.63 -2.21
CA TRP A 257 -9.67 -7.74 -2.20
C TRP A 257 -8.93 -7.72 -0.88
N LEU A 258 -9.65 -7.78 0.25
CA LEU A 258 -9.04 -7.66 1.57
C LEU A 258 -8.36 -8.97 2.01
N ILE A 259 -8.97 -10.11 1.75
CA ILE A 259 -8.56 -11.42 2.31
C ILE A 259 -8.17 -12.40 1.20
N SER A 260 -9.11 -12.79 0.34
CA SER A 260 -9.00 -14.00 -0.47
C SER A 260 -7.87 -13.96 -1.49
N LEU A 261 -7.58 -12.78 -2.08
CA LEU A 261 -6.46 -12.59 -3.00
C LEU A 261 -5.10 -12.39 -2.30
N ASN A 262 -5.08 -12.10 -1.00
CA ASN A 262 -3.85 -11.83 -0.25
C ASN A 262 -3.23 -13.10 0.34
N THR A 263 -3.17 -14.16 -0.47
CA THR A 263 -2.79 -15.52 -0.07
C THR A 263 -1.47 -15.58 0.69
N ILE A 264 -0.43 -14.85 0.25
CA ILE A 264 0.89 -14.87 0.90
C ILE A 264 0.80 -14.27 2.31
N LEU A 265 0.13 -13.12 2.44
CA LEU A 265 -0.07 -12.45 3.73
C LEU A 265 -0.84 -13.33 4.70
N ILE A 266 -1.98 -13.88 4.26
CA ILE A 266 -2.85 -14.72 5.08
C ILE A 266 -2.14 -16.03 5.47
N PHE A 267 -1.41 -16.64 4.53
CA PHE A 267 -0.60 -17.83 4.79
C PHE A 267 0.44 -17.59 5.88
N LEU A 268 1.24 -16.54 5.76
CA LEU A 268 2.28 -16.21 6.74
C LEU A 268 1.70 -15.86 8.11
N LEU A 269 0.59 -15.12 8.14
CA LEU A 269 -0.12 -14.79 9.37
C LEU A 269 -0.64 -16.06 10.08
N LEU A 270 -1.39 -16.91 9.39
CA LEU A 270 -1.96 -18.13 9.96
C LEU A 270 -0.88 -19.14 10.38
N LEU A 271 0.20 -19.26 9.59
CA LEU A 271 1.35 -20.08 9.95
C LEU A 271 2.00 -19.58 11.26
N ALA A 272 2.23 -18.27 11.36
CA ALA A 272 2.79 -17.67 12.57
C ALA A 272 1.86 -17.88 13.78
N MET A 273 0.54 -17.70 13.61
CA MET A 273 -0.45 -17.94 14.66
C MET A 273 -0.41 -19.41 15.14
N THR A 274 -0.36 -20.40 14.22
CA THR A 274 -0.19 -21.81 14.59
C THR A 274 1.05 -22.05 15.44
N VAL A 275 2.20 -21.47 15.04
CA VAL A 275 3.45 -21.64 15.78
C VAL A 275 3.39 -20.98 17.16
N ILE A 276 2.79 -19.79 17.28
CA ILE A 276 2.63 -19.10 18.57
C ILE A 276 1.78 -19.93 19.53
N ILE A 277 0.64 -20.45 19.07
CA ILE A 277 -0.24 -21.29 19.90
C ILE A 277 0.48 -22.59 20.29
N SER A 278 1.20 -23.21 19.34
CA SER A 278 1.93 -24.47 19.58
C SER A 278 3.09 -24.34 20.58
N ARG A 279 3.58 -23.12 20.81
CA ARG A 279 4.62 -22.85 21.83
C ARG A 279 4.07 -22.67 23.24
N LYS A 280 2.75 -22.47 23.39
CA LYS A 280 2.08 -22.35 24.67
C LYS A 280 1.90 -23.75 25.27
N ARG A 281 2.56 -24.03 26.38
CA ARG A 281 2.39 -25.31 27.12
C ARG A 281 2.11 -25.04 28.58
N PRO A 282 1.25 -25.82 29.24
CA PRO A 282 0.44 -26.92 28.72
C PRO A 282 -0.71 -26.43 27.81
N TYR A 283 -1.16 -27.28 26.87
CA TYR A 283 -2.31 -26.98 25.99
C TYR A 283 -3.64 -27.15 26.72
N SER A 284 -4.50 -26.16 26.66
CA SER A 284 -5.91 -26.29 26.99
C SER A 284 -6.67 -26.94 25.82
N PHE A 285 -7.90 -27.37 26.07
CA PHE A 285 -8.81 -27.85 25.02
C PHE A 285 -9.01 -26.75 23.94
N LEU A 286 -9.16 -25.49 24.37
CA LEU A 286 -9.32 -24.35 23.47
C LEU A 286 -8.08 -24.15 22.58
N ASP A 287 -6.85 -24.30 23.12
CA ASP A 287 -5.63 -24.17 22.32
C ASP A 287 -5.59 -25.20 21.18
N LYS A 288 -5.99 -26.43 21.45
CA LYS A 288 -6.10 -27.51 20.44
C LYS A 288 -7.14 -27.16 19.37
N LEU A 289 -8.31 -26.69 19.80
CA LEU A 289 -9.38 -26.27 18.87
C LEU A 289 -8.91 -25.12 18.00
N PHE A 290 -8.22 -24.12 18.58
CA PHE A 290 -7.65 -23.00 17.84
C PHE A 290 -6.63 -23.43 16.79
N ILE A 291 -5.75 -24.38 17.10
CA ILE A 291 -4.78 -24.92 16.11
C ILE A 291 -5.54 -25.58 14.95
N ILE A 292 -6.58 -26.38 15.23
CA ILE A 292 -7.38 -27.02 14.20
C ILE A 292 -8.06 -25.98 13.31
N VAL A 293 -8.80 -25.05 13.89
CA VAL A 293 -9.50 -23.98 13.16
C VAL A 293 -8.53 -23.17 12.32
N ASN A 294 -7.37 -22.81 12.88
CA ASN A 294 -6.35 -22.04 12.16
C ASN A 294 -5.79 -22.79 10.94
N ASN A 295 -5.54 -24.10 11.07
CA ASN A 295 -5.09 -24.92 9.95
C ASN A 295 -6.18 -25.12 8.89
N VAL A 296 -7.46 -25.19 9.29
CA VAL A 296 -8.59 -25.20 8.35
C VAL A 296 -8.63 -23.90 7.53
N PHE A 297 -8.51 -22.72 8.17
CA PHE A 297 -8.40 -21.45 7.46
C PHE A 297 -7.20 -21.43 6.51
N LEU A 298 -6.04 -21.92 6.97
CA LEU A 298 -4.82 -21.94 6.17
C LEU A 298 -5.00 -22.76 4.89
N ILE A 299 -5.52 -23.98 4.99
CA ILE A 299 -5.79 -24.86 3.84
C ILE A 299 -6.84 -24.22 2.93
N TYR A 300 -7.92 -23.70 3.51
CA TYR A 300 -9.00 -23.05 2.76
C TYR A 300 -8.48 -21.90 1.90
N TYR A 301 -7.74 -20.93 2.49
CA TYR A 301 -7.25 -19.78 1.74
C TYR A 301 -6.11 -20.11 0.78
N LEU A 302 -5.37 -21.19 0.99
CA LEU A 302 -4.45 -21.69 -0.04
C LEU A 302 -5.22 -22.20 -1.26
N ILE A 303 -6.29 -22.97 -1.05
CA ILE A 303 -7.13 -23.49 -2.15
C ILE A 303 -7.82 -22.35 -2.89
N VAL A 304 -8.48 -21.43 -2.16
CA VAL A 304 -9.17 -20.26 -2.74
C VAL A 304 -8.18 -19.37 -3.52
N GLY A 305 -7.01 -19.10 -2.95
CA GLY A 305 -5.99 -18.28 -3.62
C GLY A 305 -5.45 -18.90 -4.91
N VAL A 306 -5.24 -20.23 -4.94
CA VAL A 306 -4.86 -20.94 -6.16
C VAL A 306 -5.99 -20.92 -7.19
N TYR A 307 -7.24 -21.15 -6.75
CA TYR A 307 -8.40 -21.08 -7.62
C TYR A 307 -8.57 -19.71 -8.26
N LEU A 308 -8.53 -18.64 -7.45
CA LEU A 308 -8.66 -17.25 -7.95
C LEU A 308 -7.56 -16.90 -8.95
N LYS A 309 -6.32 -17.33 -8.72
CA LYS A 309 -5.23 -17.12 -9.68
C LYS A 309 -5.45 -17.82 -11.03
N ARG A 310 -6.09 -18.97 -11.05
CA ARG A 310 -6.37 -19.73 -12.29
C ARG A 310 -7.54 -19.14 -13.09
N VAL A 311 -8.58 -18.70 -12.39
CA VAL A 311 -9.79 -18.14 -13.01
C VAL A 311 -9.54 -16.72 -13.52
N HIS A 312 -8.51 -16.06 -13.00
CA HIS A 312 -8.21 -14.68 -13.27
C HIS A 312 -7.27 -14.53 -14.47
N ASN A 313 -7.84 -14.37 -15.67
CA ASN A 313 -7.09 -14.15 -16.91
C ASN A 313 -7.03 -12.68 -17.37
N ASP A 314 -7.88 -11.79 -16.86
CA ASP A 314 -7.93 -10.37 -17.25
C ASP A 314 -8.31 -9.47 -16.07
N ASN A 315 -7.87 -8.21 -16.11
CA ASN A 315 -8.00 -7.18 -15.07
C ASN A 315 -9.44 -6.83 -14.61
N ASN A 316 -10.45 -7.60 -14.97
CA ASN A 316 -11.84 -7.43 -14.54
C ASN A 316 -12.18 -8.39 -13.39
N TYR A 317 -11.92 -7.94 -12.18
CA TYR A 317 -12.15 -8.71 -10.95
C TYR A 317 -13.60 -8.72 -10.44
N ASN A 318 -14.53 -8.14 -11.16
CA ASN A 318 -15.94 -8.23 -10.83
C ASN A 318 -16.42 -9.65 -11.14
N TYR A 319 -16.96 -10.34 -10.11
CA TYR A 319 -17.55 -11.68 -10.21
C TYR A 319 -16.56 -12.86 -10.38
N LEU A 320 -15.41 -12.80 -9.70
CA LEU A 320 -14.43 -13.89 -9.71
C LEU A 320 -14.94 -15.21 -9.12
N LEU A 321 -15.90 -15.15 -8.21
CA LEU A 321 -16.48 -16.32 -7.57
C LEU A 321 -17.93 -16.53 -8.04
N ASN A 322 -18.32 -17.80 -8.17
CA ASN A 322 -19.74 -18.15 -8.26
C ASN A 322 -20.49 -17.51 -7.09
N PRO A 323 -21.71 -16.97 -7.25
CA PRO A 323 -22.46 -16.27 -6.20
C PRO A 323 -22.59 -17.04 -4.88
N ILE A 324 -22.75 -18.36 -4.93
CA ILE A 324 -22.81 -19.21 -3.72
C ILE A 324 -21.45 -19.26 -3.02
N PHE A 325 -20.38 -19.52 -3.77
CA PHE A 325 -19.02 -19.51 -3.23
C PHE A 325 -18.60 -18.17 -2.70
N ALA A 326 -19.00 -17.07 -3.37
CA ALA A 326 -18.73 -15.71 -2.90
C ALA A 326 -19.38 -15.43 -1.53
N GLN A 327 -20.62 -15.89 -1.31
CA GLN A 327 -21.28 -15.76 -0.01
C GLN A 327 -20.59 -16.59 1.08
N ILE A 328 -20.23 -17.82 0.77
CA ILE A 328 -19.50 -18.70 1.70
C ILE A 328 -18.15 -18.09 2.08
N ASP A 329 -17.37 -17.65 1.08
CA ASP A 329 -16.06 -17.04 1.31
C ASP A 329 -16.18 -15.73 2.10
N ALA A 330 -17.20 -14.90 1.82
CA ALA A 330 -17.48 -13.69 2.59
C ALA A 330 -17.77 -13.99 4.07
N ILE A 331 -18.57 -15.01 4.37
CA ILE A 331 -18.85 -15.46 5.75
C ILE A 331 -17.57 -15.96 6.41
N ILE A 332 -16.80 -16.82 5.73
CA ILE A 332 -15.53 -17.35 6.24
C ILE A 332 -14.54 -16.21 6.50
N SER A 333 -14.49 -15.19 5.64
CA SER A 333 -13.63 -14.01 5.81
C SER A 333 -13.99 -13.20 7.07
N LEU A 334 -15.28 -13.04 7.39
CA LEU A 334 -15.71 -12.40 8.64
C LEU A 334 -15.29 -13.22 9.86
N PHE A 335 -15.45 -14.55 9.80
CA PHE A 335 -14.96 -15.41 10.88
C PHE A 335 -13.44 -15.30 11.05
N LEU A 336 -12.66 -15.23 9.98
CA LEU A 336 -11.21 -15.02 10.05
C LEU A 336 -10.87 -13.67 10.69
N ILE A 337 -11.57 -12.60 10.36
CA ILE A 337 -11.37 -11.28 10.95
C ILE A 337 -11.63 -11.36 12.47
N ILE A 338 -12.77 -11.87 12.90
CA ILE A 338 -13.11 -12.02 14.32
C ILE A 338 -12.09 -12.91 15.03
N TYR A 339 -11.74 -14.04 14.43
CA TYR A 339 -10.75 -14.99 14.92
C TYR A 339 -9.38 -14.32 15.14
N THR A 340 -8.93 -13.52 14.18
CA THR A 340 -7.66 -12.77 14.29
C THR A 340 -7.71 -11.77 15.45
N GLY A 341 -8.82 -11.04 15.62
CA GLY A 341 -9.01 -10.14 16.76
C GLY A 341 -8.96 -10.87 18.11
N TYR A 342 -9.62 -12.01 18.21
CA TYR A 342 -9.56 -12.85 19.41
C TYR A 342 -8.13 -13.36 19.67
N PHE A 343 -7.44 -13.85 18.64
CA PHE A 343 -6.04 -14.29 18.74
C PHE A 343 -5.14 -13.19 19.32
N ILE A 344 -5.25 -11.97 18.79
CA ILE A 344 -4.47 -10.82 19.26
C ILE A 344 -4.72 -10.57 20.76
N CYS A 345 -5.96 -10.60 21.18
CA CYS A 345 -6.34 -10.34 22.57
C CYS A 345 -5.90 -11.44 23.54
N HIS A 346 -5.88 -12.69 23.08
CA HIS A 346 -5.65 -13.86 23.95
C HIS A 346 -4.19 -14.36 23.94
N TYR A 347 -3.54 -14.39 22.77
CA TYR A 347 -2.22 -15.01 22.63
C TYR A 347 -1.04 -14.02 22.57
N LEU A 348 -1.25 -12.75 22.24
CA LEU A 348 -0.21 -11.74 22.16
C LEU A 348 -0.15 -10.90 23.44
N SER A 349 0.49 -11.37 24.50
CA SER A 349 0.49 -10.68 25.80
C SER A 349 1.38 -9.42 25.81
N LYS A 350 2.60 -9.49 25.27
CA LYS A 350 3.60 -8.40 25.32
C LYS A 350 3.32 -7.29 24.30
N GLN A 351 2.98 -7.64 23.07
CA GLN A 351 2.75 -6.71 21.96
C GLN A 351 1.28 -6.38 21.75
N ARG A 352 0.37 -6.93 22.55
CA ARG A 352 -1.09 -6.83 22.38
C ARG A 352 -1.58 -5.42 22.04
N LYS A 353 -1.10 -4.40 22.75
CA LYS A 353 -1.54 -3.02 22.50
C LYS A 353 -1.16 -2.53 21.11
N GLN A 354 0.08 -2.77 20.67
CA GLN A 354 0.57 -2.34 19.36
C GLN A 354 -0.15 -3.08 18.24
N VAL A 355 -0.26 -4.40 18.34
CA VAL A 355 -0.92 -5.23 17.32
C VAL A 355 -2.43 -4.96 17.27
N LEU A 356 -3.06 -4.74 18.43
CA LEU A 356 -4.47 -4.32 18.48
C LEU A 356 -4.68 -2.96 17.82
N PHE A 357 -3.75 -2.02 18.01
CA PHE A 357 -3.80 -0.74 17.31
C PHE A 357 -3.74 -0.91 15.79
N TYR A 358 -2.82 -1.76 15.26
CA TYR A 358 -2.77 -2.05 13.83
C TYR A 358 -4.04 -2.71 13.32
N TYR A 359 -4.63 -3.62 14.12
CA TYR A 359 -5.88 -4.27 13.78
C TYR A 359 -7.05 -3.26 13.70
N LEU A 360 -7.13 -2.34 14.64
CA LEU A 360 -8.10 -1.23 14.59
C LEU A 360 -7.86 -0.32 13.40
N CYS A 361 -6.60 0.00 13.06
CA CYS A 361 -6.26 0.79 11.89
C CYS A 361 -6.64 0.06 10.58
N ALA A 362 -6.39 -1.24 10.48
CA ALA A 362 -6.82 -2.02 9.31
C ALA A 362 -8.35 -1.92 9.11
N GLY A 363 -9.12 -2.04 10.18
CA GLY A 363 -10.58 -1.84 10.15
C GLY A 363 -10.98 -0.39 9.85
N LEU A 364 -10.28 0.59 10.40
CA LEU A 364 -10.55 2.01 10.19
C LEU A 364 -10.40 2.44 8.72
N TYR A 365 -9.35 1.97 8.03
CA TYR A 365 -9.14 2.28 6.62
C TYR A 365 -10.04 1.46 5.69
N PHE A 366 -10.53 0.32 6.14
CA PHE A 366 -11.48 -0.50 5.39
C PHE A 366 -12.94 -0.07 5.58
N GLY A 367 -13.32 0.36 6.78
CA GLY A 367 -14.70 0.66 7.18
C GLY A 367 -15.44 1.60 6.20
N PRO A 368 -14.87 2.75 5.80
CA PRO A 368 -15.53 3.65 4.86
C PRO A 368 -15.85 3.01 3.50
N LEU A 369 -15.07 2.01 3.07
CA LEU A 369 -15.27 1.33 1.79
C LEU A 369 -16.54 0.46 1.78
N LEU A 370 -17.03 0.04 2.95
CA LEU A 370 -18.28 -0.70 3.08
C LEU A 370 -19.52 0.12 2.69
N PHE A 371 -19.42 1.43 2.84
CA PHE A 371 -20.54 2.35 2.56
C PHE A 371 -20.52 2.88 1.12
N VAL A 372 -19.56 2.53 0.29
CA VAL A 372 -19.54 2.92 -1.12
C VAL A 372 -20.53 2.06 -1.89
N ALA A 373 -21.44 2.72 -2.63
CA ALA A 373 -22.56 2.05 -3.29
C ALA A 373 -22.18 1.24 -4.55
N SER A 374 -20.93 1.39 -5.03
CA SER A 374 -20.39 0.63 -6.15
C SER A 374 -19.21 -0.25 -5.70
N PRO A 375 -18.91 -1.36 -6.39
CA PRO A 375 -17.75 -2.19 -6.06
C PRO A 375 -16.45 -1.38 -6.10
N VAL A 376 -15.67 -1.44 -5.02
CA VAL A 376 -14.37 -0.79 -4.93
C VAL A 376 -13.31 -1.58 -5.67
N SER A 377 -12.25 -0.91 -6.15
CA SER A 377 -11.10 -1.57 -6.75
C SER A 377 -10.11 -2.07 -5.68
N SER A 378 -9.25 -3.02 -6.06
CA SER A 378 -8.24 -3.61 -5.17
C SER A 378 -7.35 -2.57 -4.46
N ARG A 379 -6.96 -1.48 -5.16
CA ARG A 379 -6.13 -0.41 -4.58
C ARG A 379 -6.75 0.23 -3.33
N SER A 380 -8.07 0.25 -3.24
CA SER A 380 -8.77 0.87 -2.10
C SER A 380 -8.47 0.17 -0.77
N VAL A 381 -8.16 -1.12 -0.77
CA VAL A 381 -7.80 -1.87 0.44
C VAL A 381 -6.31 -1.79 0.80
N PHE A 382 -5.48 -1.08 0.03
CA PHE A 382 -4.03 -1.04 0.22
C PHE A 382 -3.62 -0.58 1.63
N MET A 383 -4.27 0.46 2.19
CA MET A 383 -3.96 0.94 3.54
C MET A 383 -4.25 -0.13 4.60
N SER A 384 -5.39 -0.79 4.49
CA SER A 384 -5.73 -1.92 5.38
C SER A 384 -4.73 -3.06 5.23
N TYR A 385 -4.31 -3.38 4.01
CA TYR A 385 -3.27 -4.37 3.72
C TYR A 385 -1.95 -4.03 4.43
N VAL A 386 -1.53 -2.77 4.43
CA VAL A 386 -0.31 -2.32 5.13
C VAL A 386 -0.39 -2.61 6.63
N PHE A 387 -1.51 -2.30 7.28
CA PHE A 387 -1.69 -2.59 8.70
C PHE A 387 -1.82 -4.09 8.99
N MET A 388 -2.49 -4.86 8.16
CA MET A 388 -2.51 -6.33 8.26
C MET A 388 -1.10 -6.92 8.11
N TYR A 389 -0.28 -6.33 7.24
CA TYR A 389 1.10 -6.74 7.06
C TYR A 389 1.97 -6.46 8.30
N LEU A 390 1.78 -5.33 8.99
CA LEU A 390 2.43 -5.04 10.27
C LEU A 390 2.02 -6.07 11.34
N ILE A 391 0.74 -6.46 11.42
CA ILE A 391 0.30 -7.56 12.31
C ILE A 391 1.04 -8.85 11.97
N MET A 392 1.16 -9.18 10.68
CA MET A 392 1.88 -10.37 10.23
C MET A 392 3.37 -10.33 10.60
N ILE A 393 4.05 -9.19 10.43
CA ILE A 393 5.47 -9.03 10.84
C ILE A 393 5.62 -9.34 12.33
N ASP A 394 4.78 -8.74 13.19
CA ASP A 394 4.84 -8.96 14.64
C ASP A 394 4.59 -10.44 15.00
N CYS A 395 3.58 -11.05 14.39
CA CYS A 395 3.30 -12.49 14.58
C CYS A 395 4.47 -13.37 14.13
N VAL A 396 5.07 -13.09 12.97
CA VAL A 396 6.23 -13.86 12.47
C VAL A 396 7.43 -13.71 13.40
N GLN A 397 7.73 -12.50 13.85
CA GLN A 397 8.79 -12.29 14.84
C GLN A 397 8.53 -13.08 16.12
N THR A 398 7.32 -12.99 16.67
CA THR A 398 6.93 -13.69 17.90
C THR A 398 6.99 -15.21 17.71
N ALA A 399 6.58 -15.72 16.54
CA ALA A 399 6.55 -17.14 16.23
C ALA A 399 7.97 -17.73 16.08
N PHE A 400 8.86 -17.04 15.34
CA PHE A 400 10.11 -17.65 14.89
C PHE A 400 11.35 -17.19 15.65
N THR A 401 11.28 -16.16 16.47
CA THR A 401 12.40 -15.77 17.34
C THR A 401 12.68 -16.85 18.39
N GLY A 402 13.94 -17.26 18.49
CA GLY A 402 14.41 -18.25 19.48
C GLY A 402 14.13 -19.71 19.15
N ILE A 403 13.66 -20.04 17.95
CA ILE A 403 13.59 -21.44 17.50
C ILE A 403 14.93 -21.85 16.85
N LYS A 404 15.27 -23.14 16.94
CA LYS A 404 16.54 -23.68 16.39
C LYS A 404 16.72 -23.41 14.90
N LEU A 405 15.65 -23.36 14.13
CA LEU A 405 15.66 -23.16 12.67
C LEU A 405 15.53 -21.67 12.26
N GLN A 406 15.59 -20.72 13.20
CA GLN A 406 15.31 -19.30 12.87
C GLN A 406 16.24 -18.75 11.78
N ASN A 407 17.54 -19.06 11.82
CA ASN A 407 18.52 -18.56 10.84
C ASN A 407 18.28 -19.19 9.46
N PHE A 408 17.88 -20.45 9.41
CA PHE A 408 17.54 -21.14 8.16
C PHE A 408 16.29 -20.56 7.51
N LEU A 409 15.25 -20.33 8.29
CA LEU A 409 14.00 -19.67 7.81
C LEU A 409 14.27 -18.25 7.35
N PHE A 410 15.09 -17.52 8.08
CA PHE A 410 15.52 -16.17 7.67
C PHE A 410 16.22 -16.20 6.31
N LEU A 411 17.15 -17.13 6.12
CA LEU A 411 17.86 -17.31 4.86
C LEU A 411 16.92 -17.66 3.70
N ILE A 412 15.93 -18.54 3.93
CA ILE A 412 14.92 -18.88 2.92
C ILE A 412 14.14 -17.62 2.50
N ILE A 413 13.66 -16.82 3.44
CA ILE A 413 12.90 -15.60 3.15
C ILE A 413 13.80 -14.58 2.41
N LEU A 414 15.05 -14.44 2.81
CA LEU A 414 16.01 -13.57 2.14
C LEU A 414 16.22 -14.00 0.68
N LEU A 415 16.52 -15.27 0.44
CA LEU A 415 16.75 -15.81 -0.90
C LEU A 415 15.48 -15.71 -1.77
N ALA A 416 14.32 -16.01 -1.22
CA ALA A 416 13.04 -15.84 -1.90
C ALA A 416 12.81 -14.37 -2.29
N THR A 417 13.05 -13.44 -1.35
CA THR A 417 12.92 -12.00 -1.59
C THR A 417 13.84 -11.53 -2.72
N LEU A 418 15.12 -11.91 -2.68
CA LEU A 418 16.09 -11.57 -3.72
C LEU A 418 15.73 -12.20 -5.07
N GLY A 419 15.30 -13.45 -5.08
CA GLY A 419 14.89 -14.15 -6.30
C GLY A 419 13.66 -13.49 -6.95
N ILE A 420 12.64 -13.12 -6.17
CA ILE A 420 11.45 -12.42 -6.68
C ILE A 420 11.82 -11.01 -7.15
N ALA A 421 12.66 -10.29 -6.40
CA ALA A 421 13.15 -8.97 -6.78
C ALA A 421 13.89 -8.99 -8.13
N GLY A 422 14.80 -9.93 -8.31
CA GLY A 422 15.50 -10.12 -9.58
C GLY A 422 14.56 -10.46 -10.74
N ARG A 423 13.58 -11.34 -10.49
CA ARG A 423 12.56 -11.71 -11.48
C ARG A 423 11.69 -10.52 -11.89
N TYR A 424 11.33 -9.64 -10.95
CA TYR A 424 10.56 -8.44 -11.26
C TYR A 424 11.35 -7.48 -12.13
N GLN A 425 12.65 -7.28 -11.85
CA GLN A 425 13.52 -6.45 -12.69
C GLN A 425 13.65 -7.02 -14.10
N MET A 426 13.80 -8.34 -14.24
CA MET A 426 13.84 -9.00 -15.54
C MET A 426 12.56 -8.76 -16.35
N TYR A 427 11.39 -8.95 -15.74
CA TYR A 427 10.10 -8.73 -16.40
C TYR A 427 9.89 -7.27 -16.83
N LEU A 428 10.34 -6.33 -15.99
CA LEU A 428 10.28 -4.90 -16.34
C LEU A 428 11.21 -4.56 -17.49
N TYR A 429 12.43 -5.12 -17.49
CA TYR A 429 13.39 -4.93 -18.55
C TYR A 429 12.89 -5.49 -19.90
N GLU A 430 12.31 -6.68 -19.89
CA GLU A 430 11.67 -7.27 -21.08
C GLU A 430 10.54 -6.38 -21.61
N ASN A 431 9.67 -5.91 -20.73
CA ASN A 431 8.59 -4.98 -21.08
C ASN A 431 9.13 -3.67 -21.64
N PHE A 432 10.12 -3.08 -21.00
CA PHE A 432 10.74 -1.83 -21.43
C PHE A 432 11.33 -1.95 -22.83
N ASN A 433 12.09 -3.02 -23.11
CA ASN A 433 12.68 -3.28 -24.43
C ASN A 433 11.60 -3.53 -25.49
N ALA A 434 10.62 -4.36 -25.21
CA ALA A 434 9.49 -4.58 -26.12
C ALA A 434 8.75 -3.27 -26.44
N ASN A 435 8.57 -2.40 -25.42
CA ASN A 435 7.97 -1.10 -25.63
C ASN A 435 8.85 -0.16 -26.47
N LEU A 436 10.15 -0.12 -26.21
CA LEU A 436 11.07 0.68 -27.04
C LEU A 436 11.02 0.27 -28.52
N GLN A 437 11.03 -1.03 -28.81
CA GLN A 437 10.93 -1.53 -30.18
C GLN A 437 9.65 -1.04 -30.87
N ARG A 438 8.49 -1.11 -30.19
CA ARG A 438 7.20 -0.70 -30.80
C ARG A 438 7.03 0.81 -30.93
N VAL A 439 7.58 1.62 -30.02
CA VAL A 439 7.48 3.09 -30.09
C VAL A 439 8.47 3.71 -31.06
N LEU A 440 9.53 2.98 -31.44
CA LEU A 440 10.49 3.39 -32.47
C LEU A 440 10.05 3.01 -33.89
N GLU A 441 8.99 2.23 -34.06
CA GLU A 441 8.49 1.87 -35.40
C GLU A 441 8.02 3.11 -36.18
N PRO A 442 8.38 3.20 -37.47
CA PRO A 442 8.03 4.37 -38.30
C PRO A 442 6.53 4.65 -38.35
N ASP A 443 5.71 3.63 -38.44
CA ASP A 443 4.25 3.76 -38.49
C ASP A 443 3.67 4.35 -37.19
N TYR A 444 4.20 3.98 -36.03
CA TYR A 444 3.80 4.58 -34.77
C TYR A 444 4.22 6.04 -34.66
N ILE A 445 5.48 6.37 -35.01
CA ILE A 445 6.01 7.74 -34.96
C ILE A 445 5.27 8.65 -35.94
N GLN A 446 4.80 8.13 -37.08
CA GLN A 446 3.98 8.87 -38.05
C GLN A 446 2.52 9.05 -37.61
N GLY A 447 2.10 8.43 -36.48
CA GLY A 447 0.75 8.53 -35.96
C GLY A 447 -0.21 7.44 -36.44
N LYS A 448 0.29 6.43 -37.12
CA LYS A 448 -0.49 5.22 -37.48
C LYS A 448 -0.56 4.28 -36.25
N ARG A 449 -1.69 3.59 -36.10
CA ARG A 449 -1.93 2.69 -34.98
C ARG A 449 -1.16 1.37 -35.17
N LEU A 450 -0.35 0.98 -34.15
CA LEU A 450 0.28 -0.34 -34.10
C LEU A 450 -0.62 -1.33 -33.34
N LEU A 451 -1.05 -2.39 -34.01
CA LEU A 451 -1.94 -3.40 -33.41
C LEU A 451 -1.22 -4.69 -33.00
N ASN A 452 -0.01 -4.95 -33.48
CA ASN A 452 0.54 -6.31 -33.52
C ASN A 452 1.65 -6.65 -32.53
N LYS A 453 2.15 -5.70 -31.73
CA LYS A 453 3.19 -5.99 -30.74
C LYS A 453 2.66 -5.80 -29.32
N HIS A 454 2.61 -6.90 -28.58
CA HIS A 454 2.21 -6.90 -27.17
C HIS A 454 3.40 -6.86 -26.23
N ILE A 455 3.18 -6.30 -25.03
CA ILE A 455 4.15 -6.37 -23.93
C ILE A 455 4.10 -7.78 -23.33
N PRO A 456 5.26 -8.44 -23.09
CA PRO A 456 5.30 -9.85 -22.67
C PRO A 456 4.73 -10.06 -21.26
N ASN A 457 5.00 -9.15 -20.31
CA ASN A 457 4.62 -9.31 -18.90
C ASN A 457 3.52 -8.33 -18.49
N ARG A 458 2.28 -8.64 -18.85
CA ARG A 458 1.10 -7.76 -18.68
C ARG A 458 0.82 -7.32 -17.25
N LYS A 459 1.17 -8.11 -16.24
CA LYS A 459 0.98 -7.75 -14.84
C LYS A 459 1.76 -6.50 -14.40
N PHE A 460 2.80 -6.13 -15.15
CA PHE A 460 3.60 -4.92 -14.95
C PHE A 460 3.19 -3.76 -15.86
N VAL A 461 1.99 -3.79 -16.41
CA VAL A 461 1.38 -2.68 -17.17
C VAL A 461 -0.06 -2.55 -16.74
N TRP A 462 -0.44 -1.37 -16.25
CA TRP A 462 -1.82 -1.11 -15.88
C TRP A 462 -2.69 -0.95 -17.12
N SER A 463 -3.97 -1.40 -17.04
CA SER A 463 -4.90 -1.31 -18.16
C SER A 463 -4.48 -2.13 -19.41
N LYS A 464 -5.22 -1.95 -20.52
CA LYS A 464 -4.88 -2.59 -21.78
C LYS A 464 -3.65 -1.96 -22.38
N ASP A 465 -2.71 -2.79 -22.77
CA ASP A 465 -1.47 -2.40 -23.43
C ASP A 465 -1.74 -1.88 -24.86
N ARG A 466 -2.41 -0.74 -24.96
CA ARG A 466 -2.71 -0.08 -26.24
C ARG A 466 -1.85 1.17 -26.38
N LEU A 467 -1.08 1.21 -27.46
CA LEU A 467 -0.54 2.46 -27.98
C LEU A 467 -1.58 3.04 -28.95
N ASP A 468 -2.01 4.25 -28.67
CA ASP A 468 -2.90 5.03 -29.53
C ASP A 468 -2.22 6.33 -29.98
N GLN A 469 -2.91 7.12 -30.79
CA GLN A 469 -2.36 8.38 -31.29
C GLN A 469 -2.08 9.40 -30.19
N GLN A 470 -2.81 9.37 -29.06
CA GLN A 470 -2.60 10.30 -27.94
C GLN A 470 -1.25 10.07 -27.27
N ASN A 471 -0.75 8.84 -27.28
CA ASN A 471 0.51 8.47 -26.63
C ASN A 471 1.73 8.83 -27.52
N VAL A 472 1.55 9.07 -28.81
CA VAL A 472 2.64 9.39 -29.75
C VAL A 472 3.38 10.65 -29.33
N PHE A 473 2.66 11.69 -28.91
CA PHE A 473 3.29 12.96 -28.47
C PHE A 473 4.20 12.77 -27.27
N TYR A 474 3.77 11.98 -26.28
CA TYR A 474 4.58 11.65 -25.11
C TYR A 474 5.89 10.95 -25.52
N TRP A 475 5.80 9.90 -26.35
CA TRP A 475 6.97 9.13 -26.75
C TRP A 475 7.91 9.91 -27.66
N ARG A 476 7.38 10.74 -28.57
CA ARG A 476 8.20 11.67 -29.36
C ARG A 476 8.98 12.64 -28.48
N ALA A 477 8.34 13.21 -27.48
CA ALA A 477 9.01 14.14 -26.56
C ALA A 477 10.07 13.43 -25.70
N ARG A 478 9.81 12.19 -25.30
CA ARG A 478 10.71 11.40 -24.46
C ARG A 478 11.92 10.85 -25.22
N LEU A 479 11.75 10.46 -26.47
CA LEU A 479 12.83 9.92 -27.32
C LEU A 479 13.75 11.00 -27.89
N LYS A 480 13.31 12.24 -27.95
CA LYS A 480 14.13 13.40 -28.39
C LYS A 480 15.06 13.94 -27.29
N LYS A 481 14.95 13.46 -26.07
CA LYS A 481 15.81 13.82 -24.94
C LYS A 481 16.85 12.76 -24.66
#